data_d6ba9636c27bde216132f98710d9f97e
#
_entry.id   d6ba9636c27bde216132f98710d9f97e
#
_cell.length_a   1.000
_cell.length_b   1.000
_cell.length_c   1.000
_cell.angle_alpha   90.00
_cell.angle_beta   90.00
_cell.angle_gamma   90.00
#
_symmetry.space_group_name_H-M   'P 1'
#
loop_
_entity.id
_entity.type
_entity.pdbx_description
1 polymer ?
#
loop_
_entity_poly.entity_id
_entity_poly.type
_entity_poly.pdbx_seq_one_letter_code
_entity_poly.pdbx_strand_id
1 'polypeptide(L)'
;GKFDKRMAAPFILSAFNILELLAKKAGWPDEDLRYIRCIAADTAFPCIDFNGDLIEIQGNPSGHPLTVIINCLVNSLYMRYAYLLISGKPIETFQENVRLVTYGDDNIMGVSKSCPGFNHTRIAAAMKLIGVEYTMAEKEAESIPYINIRDASFLKRAFRFDKDIGCIVAPLDESSFHKMLTSRLPKKDFAAEAHVICVVETAQREYFFHGKEIFEEKQLFFRKLIDDCGLSKWVKDSTFPKYYDLVYDFWMRYDDVESAMKFSLREHTPQSREHTLQSEMENTINRSQALSAERMYEQIGQTIPGSGFRVKSTCCTLRQDEVSVPNPVCSVSSSGSVDEEEIYRYETLGYHLWQ
;
A
#
# COMPACT_ATOMS: atom_id res chain seq x y z
N GLY A 1 -11.05 -12.33 6.32
CA GLY A 1 -11.36 -12.17 7.22
C GLY A 1 -12.04 -12.26 8.58
N LYS A 2 -11.26 -12.51 9.64
CA LYS A 2 -11.77 -12.49 11.01
C LYS A 2 -11.04 -11.42 11.86
N PHE A 3 -10.19 -10.61 11.24
CA PHE A 3 -9.37 -9.62 11.93
C PHE A 3 -10.24 -8.63 12.69
N ASP A 4 -11.15 -7.94 11.99
CA ASP A 4 -12.09 -6.99 12.61
C ASP A 4 -12.87 -7.60 13.76
N LYS A 5 -13.40 -8.83 13.56
CA LYS A 5 -14.29 -9.51 14.50
C LYS A 5 -13.60 -10.06 15.75
N ARG A 6 -12.26 -10.18 15.73
CA ARG A 6 -11.47 -10.72 16.84
C ARG A 6 -10.61 -9.67 17.54
N MET A 7 -10.72 -8.42 17.10
CA MET A 7 -9.94 -7.32 17.65
C MET A 7 -10.42 -7.02 19.07
N ALA A 8 -9.52 -7.12 20.04
CA ALA A 8 -9.86 -6.84 21.43
C ALA A 8 -10.00 -5.34 21.70
N ALA A 9 -11.01 -4.95 22.47
CA ALA A 9 -11.32 -3.56 22.83
C ALA A 9 -10.10 -2.73 23.30
N PRO A 10 -9.17 -3.25 24.14
CA PRO A 10 -7.99 -2.49 24.54
C PRO A 10 -7.11 -2.03 23.38
N PHE A 11 -7.00 -2.79 22.30
CA PHE A 11 -6.22 -2.39 21.11
C PHE A 11 -6.96 -1.33 20.31
N ILE A 12 -8.30 -1.41 20.20
CA ILE A 12 -9.12 -0.37 19.55
C ILE A 12 -8.98 0.94 20.33
N LEU A 13 -9.15 0.91 21.66
CA LEU A 13 -9.01 2.08 22.51
C LEU A 13 -7.59 2.68 22.43
N SER A 14 -6.56 1.83 22.35
CA SER A 14 -5.17 2.29 22.19
C SER A 14 -4.95 2.98 20.83
N ALA A 15 -5.57 2.48 19.75
CA ALA A 15 -5.53 3.12 18.43
C ALA A 15 -6.20 4.49 18.45
N PHE A 16 -7.37 4.62 19.07
CA PHE A 16 -8.05 5.90 19.25
C PHE A 16 -7.27 6.86 20.16
N ASN A 17 -6.58 6.36 21.20
CA ASN A 17 -5.70 7.19 22.02
C ASN A 17 -4.56 7.80 21.20
N ILE A 18 -4.00 7.06 20.23
CA ILE A 18 -3.01 7.63 19.30
C ILE A 18 -3.63 8.77 18.50
N LEU A 19 -4.86 8.60 17.96
CA LEU A 19 -5.56 9.65 17.22
C LEU A 19 -5.86 10.87 18.10
N GLU A 20 -6.28 10.66 19.36
CA GLU A 20 -6.51 11.73 20.33
C GLU A 20 -5.21 12.50 20.61
N LEU A 21 -4.09 11.80 20.83
CA LEU A 21 -2.79 12.45 21.05
C LEU A 21 -2.34 13.28 19.84
N LEU A 22 -2.58 12.78 18.61
CA LEU A 22 -2.29 13.54 17.39
C LEU A 22 -3.18 14.78 17.27
N ALA A 23 -4.49 14.66 17.53
CA ALA A 23 -5.42 15.77 17.50
C ALA A 23 -5.06 16.83 18.56
N LYS A 24 -4.72 16.39 19.78
CA LYS A 24 -4.23 17.27 20.85
C LYS A 24 -2.96 18.01 20.44
N LYS A 25 -1.99 17.31 19.85
CA LYS A 25 -0.75 17.91 19.34
C LYS A 25 -1.03 18.90 18.19
N ALA A 26 -2.07 18.67 17.40
CA ALA A 26 -2.54 19.58 16.34
C ALA A 26 -3.33 20.80 16.90
N GLY A 27 -3.53 20.91 18.22
CA GLY A 27 -4.20 22.04 18.84
C GLY A 27 -5.73 21.95 18.86
N TRP A 28 -6.31 20.76 18.71
CA TRP A 28 -7.76 20.59 18.81
C TRP A 28 -8.26 20.87 20.22
N PRO A 29 -9.43 21.51 20.38
CA PRO A 29 -10.00 21.84 21.68
C PRO A 29 -10.44 20.59 22.46
N ASP A 30 -10.48 20.69 23.78
CA ASP A 30 -10.83 19.57 24.67
C ASP A 30 -12.23 18.99 24.40
N GLU A 31 -13.14 19.78 23.86
CA GLU A 31 -14.47 19.32 23.45
C GLU A 31 -14.39 18.33 22.30
N ASP A 32 -13.59 18.61 21.27
CA ASP A 32 -13.38 17.70 20.13
C ASP A 32 -12.66 16.43 20.56
N LEU A 33 -11.69 16.53 21.48
CA LEU A 33 -11.02 15.35 22.06
C LEU A 33 -12.01 14.46 22.82
N ARG A 34 -13.05 15.05 23.44
CA ARG A 34 -14.11 14.27 24.09
C ARG A 34 -14.94 13.48 23.07
N TYR A 35 -15.24 14.05 21.87
CA TYR A 35 -15.91 13.29 20.81
C TYR A 35 -15.08 12.11 20.33
N ILE A 36 -13.76 12.27 20.19
CA ILE A 36 -12.87 11.15 19.82
C ILE A 36 -12.99 10.01 20.85
N ARG A 37 -13.02 10.33 22.16
CA ARG A 37 -13.15 9.33 23.23
C ARG A 37 -14.53 8.64 23.21
N CYS A 38 -15.61 9.38 22.92
CA CYS A 38 -16.94 8.79 22.78
C CYS A 38 -17.00 7.82 21.60
N ILE A 39 -16.49 8.23 20.42
CA ILE A 39 -16.41 7.37 19.23
C ILE A 39 -15.53 6.15 19.51
N ALA A 40 -14.46 6.29 20.27
CA ALA A 40 -13.60 5.19 20.67
C ALA A 40 -14.35 4.15 21.50
N ALA A 41 -15.15 4.59 22.47
CA ALA A 41 -15.97 3.70 23.30
C ALA A 41 -17.04 2.96 22.47
N ASP A 42 -17.77 3.68 21.62
CA ASP A 42 -18.78 3.10 20.73
C ASP A 42 -18.18 2.09 19.74
N THR A 43 -16.95 2.37 19.27
CA THR A 43 -16.26 1.46 18.34
C THR A 43 -15.68 0.24 19.05
N ALA A 44 -15.20 0.39 20.27
CA ALA A 44 -14.59 -0.70 21.06
C ALA A 44 -15.65 -1.65 21.66
N PHE A 45 -16.86 -1.15 21.92
CA PHE A 45 -17.99 -1.88 22.50
C PHE A 45 -19.25 -1.72 21.65
N PRO A 46 -19.21 -2.15 20.38
CA PRO A 46 -20.33 -1.93 19.48
C PRO A 46 -21.55 -2.77 19.89
N CYS A 47 -22.73 -2.15 19.81
CA CYS A 47 -24.01 -2.78 20.04
C CYS A 47 -24.77 -2.88 18.72
N ILE A 48 -25.35 -4.04 18.43
CA ILE A 48 -26.15 -4.30 17.24
C ILE A 48 -27.60 -4.48 17.65
N ASP A 49 -28.52 -3.79 16.99
CA ASP A 49 -29.94 -4.14 16.98
C ASP A 49 -30.17 -5.31 16.02
N PHE A 50 -30.57 -6.44 16.56
CA PHE A 50 -30.92 -7.63 15.80
C PHE A 50 -32.40 -7.95 16.04
N ASN A 51 -33.28 -7.44 15.17
CA ASN A 51 -34.74 -7.61 15.25
C ASN A 51 -35.38 -7.15 16.59
N GLY A 52 -34.83 -6.07 17.18
CA GLY A 52 -35.29 -5.54 18.47
C GLY A 52 -34.51 -6.02 19.69
N ASP A 53 -33.65 -7.02 19.53
CA ASP A 53 -32.71 -7.47 20.58
C ASP A 53 -31.39 -6.69 20.43
N LEU A 54 -30.96 -6.06 21.50
CA LEU A 54 -29.66 -5.38 21.54
C LEU A 54 -28.56 -6.38 21.92
N ILE A 55 -27.62 -6.60 21.02
CA ILE A 55 -26.52 -7.55 21.21
C ILE A 55 -25.20 -6.79 21.21
N GLU A 56 -24.47 -6.89 22.32
CA GLU A 56 -23.09 -6.41 22.39
C GLU A 56 -22.17 -7.37 21.63
N ILE A 57 -21.31 -6.84 20.77
CA ILE A 57 -20.34 -7.60 20.01
C ILE A 57 -18.92 -7.13 20.31
N GLN A 58 -17.94 -7.94 19.95
CA GLN A 58 -16.52 -7.57 20.01
C GLN A 58 -15.98 -7.31 18.61
N GLY A 59 -15.02 -6.42 18.51
CA GLY A 59 -14.28 -6.15 17.29
C GLY A 59 -14.56 -4.78 16.70
N ASN A 60 -13.81 -4.43 15.67
CA ASN A 60 -13.98 -3.16 14.94
C ASN A 60 -15.13 -3.30 13.93
N PRO A 61 -16.18 -2.45 13.97
CA PRO A 61 -17.28 -2.52 13.01
C PRO A 61 -16.81 -2.33 11.57
N SER A 62 -17.03 -3.34 10.73
CA SER A 62 -16.74 -3.25 9.30
C SER A 62 -17.70 -2.24 8.66
N GLY A 63 -17.16 -1.28 7.87
CA GLY A 63 -17.94 -0.19 7.24
C GLY A 63 -17.97 1.12 8.03
N HIS A 64 -17.41 1.18 9.22
CA HIS A 64 -17.12 2.43 9.91
C HIS A 64 -16.10 3.26 9.10
N PRO A 65 -16.22 4.58 8.98
CA PRO A 65 -15.30 5.40 8.18
C PRO A 65 -13.82 5.26 8.56
N LEU A 66 -13.53 4.98 9.82
CA LEU A 66 -12.16 4.79 10.33
C LEU A 66 -11.70 3.32 10.34
N THR A 67 -12.49 2.37 9.85
CA THR A 67 -12.18 0.93 9.94
C THR A 67 -10.75 0.62 9.47
N VAL A 68 -10.36 1.09 8.29
CA VAL A 68 -9.02 0.83 7.75
C VAL A 68 -7.94 1.48 8.61
N ILE A 69 -8.16 2.71 9.05
CA ILE A 69 -7.20 3.46 9.88
C ILE A 69 -6.98 2.76 11.23
N ILE A 70 -8.08 2.40 11.91
CA ILE A 70 -8.00 1.68 13.19
C ILE A 70 -7.33 0.32 12.99
N ASN A 71 -7.68 -0.42 11.93
CA ASN A 71 -7.05 -1.69 11.62
C ASN A 71 -5.54 -1.54 11.37
N CYS A 72 -5.09 -0.51 10.64
CA CYS A 72 -3.67 -0.23 10.44
C CYS A 72 -2.94 0.04 11.76
N LEU A 73 -3.53 0.87 12.63
CA LEU A 73 -2.95 1.19 13.93
C LEU A 73 -2.88 -0.04 14.83
N VAL A 74 -3.96 -0.82 14.90
CA VAL A 74 -4.00 -2.05 15.70
C VAL A 74 -3.03 -3.10 15.17
N ASN A 75 -2.94 -3.28 13.85
CA ASN A 75 -1.96 -4.16 13.24
C ASN A 75 -0.52 -3.74 13.63
N SER A 76 -0.24 -2.44 13.57
CA SER A 76 1.03 -1.87 14.00
C SER A 76 1.29 -2.08 15.51
N LEU A 77 0.26 -1.99 16.36
CA LEU A 77 0.35 -2.28 17.79
C LEU A 77 0.59 -3.78 18.05
N TYR A 78 -0.06 -4.67 17.31
CA TYR A 78 0.18 -6.11 17.39
C TYR A 78 1.63 -6.47 17.08
N MET A 79 2.20 -5.87 16.03
CA MET A 79 3.61 -6.12 15.69
C MET A 79 4.56 -5.59 16.79
N ARG A 80 4.26 -4.46 17.42
CA ARG A 80 5.03 -3.94 18.55
C ARG A 80 4.87 -4.78 19.81
N TYR A 81 3.68 -5.28 20.06
CA TYR A 81 3.42 -6.23 21.14
C TYR A 81 4.23 -7.52 20.95
N ALA A 82 4.17 -8.11 19.75
CA ALA A 82 5.01 -9.24 19.40
C ALA A 82 6.48 -8.95 19.59
N TYR A 83 6.94 -7.77 19.18
CA TYR A 83 8.33 -7.35 19.32
C TYR A 83 8.78 -7.31 20.77
N LEU A 84 8.00 -6.76 21.67
CA LEU A 84 8.31 -6.75 23.11
C LEU A 84 8.42 -8.18 23.67
N LEU A 85 7.45 -9.03 23.37
CA LEU A 85 7.46 -10.43 23.83
C LEU A 85 8.65 -11.21 23.28
N ILE A 86 8.93 -11.00 22.02
CA ILE A 86 9.90 -11.73 21.24
C ILE A 86 11.31 -11.24 21.54
N SER A 87 11.55 -9.95 21.66
CA SER A 87 12.90 -9.37 21.79
C SER A 87 13.34 -9.07 23.21
N GLY A 88 12.40 -8.87 24.11
CA GLY A 88 12.69 -8.36 25.46
C GLY A 88 13.37 -6.99 25.48
N LYS A 89 13.42 -6.27 24.35
CA LYS A 89 14.06 -4.96 24.23
C LYS A 89 13.07 -3.81 24.32
N PRO A 90 13.55 -2.59 24.63
CA PRO A 90 12.74 -1.39 24.66
C PRO A 90 12.01 -1.15 23.33
N ILE A 91 10.76 -0.67 23.40
CA ILE A 91 9.92 -0.45 22.22
C ILE A 91 10.49 0.61 21.27
N GLU A 92 11.28 1.54 21.79
CA GLU A 92 11.95 2.60 21.04
C GLU A 92 12.88 2.03 19.96
N THR A 93 13.43 0.82 20.20
CA THR A 93 14.29 0.13 19.24
C THR A 93 13.53 -0.56 18.11
N PHE A 94 12.19 -0.56 18.17
CA PHE A 94 11.37 -1.19 17.13
C PHE A 94 11.68 -0.60 15.76
N GLN A 95 11.69 0.72 15.63
CA GLN A 95 11.88 1.39 14.34
C GLN A 95 13.29 1.26 13.77
N GLU A 96 14.30 1.10 14.61
CA GLU A 96 15.67 0.81 14.19
C GLU A 96 15.79 -0.58 13.59
N ASN A 97 14.98 -1.44 14.04
CA ASN A 97 15.03 -2.85 13.81
C ASN A 97 13.87 -3.43 12.96
N VAL A 98 12.75 -2.74 12.69
CA VAL A 98 11.58 -3.23 11.91
C VAL A 98 11.02 -2.19 10.95
N ARG A 99 11.00 -2.38 9.61
CA ARG A 99 10.30 -1.55 8.63
C ARG A 99 8.95 -2.16 8.27
N LEU A 100 7.90 -1.71 8.93
CA LEU A 100 6.55 -2.21 8.85
C LEU A 100 5.67 -1.32 7.96
N VAL A 101 4.97 -1.91 7.03
CA VAL A 101 3.86 -1.28 6.31
C VAL A 101 2.59 -2.06 6.60
N THR A 102 1.53 -1.36 6.96
CA THR A 102 0.21 -1.95 7.25
C THR A 102 -0.86 -1.33 6.36
N TYR A 103 -1.82 -2.14 5.92
CA TYR A 103 -3.05 -1.68 5.31
C TYR A 103 -4.21 -2.59 5.76
N GLY A 104 -5.02 -2.08 6.66
CA GLY A 104 -6.03 -2.91 7.31
C GLY A 104 -5.40 -4.05 8.11
N ASP A 105 -5.79 -5.27 7.80
CA ASP A 105 -5.24 -6.50 8.35
C ASP A 105 -3.95 -6.97 7.66
N ASP A 106 -3.73 -6.54 6.43
CA ASP A 106 -2.49 -6.88 5.71
C ASP A 106 -1.29 -6.11 6.26
N ASN A 107 -0.13 -6.77 6.31
CA ASN A 107 1.15 -6.14 6.59
C ASN A 107 2.28 -6.79 5.80
N ILE A 108 3.31 -6.00 5.54
CA ILE A 108 4.61 -6.46 5.05
C ILE A 108 5.70 -5.76 5.86
N MET A 109 6.78 -6.47 6.16
CA MET A 109 7.87 -5.91 6.94
C MET A 109 9.24 -6.38 6.49
N GLY A 110 10.18 -5.46 6.49
CA GLY A 110 11.61 -5.73 6.38
C GLY A 110 12.22 -5.91 7.76
N VAL A 111 13.14 -6.87 7.88
CA VAL A 111 13.72 -7.32 9.15
C VAL A 111 15.23 -7.23 9.09
N SER A 112 15.86 -6.61 10.10
CA SER A 112 17.30 -6.54 10.18
C SER A 112 17.96 -7.90 10.36
N LYS A 113 19.10 -8.10 9.70
CA LYS A 113 19.96 -9.25 9.92
C LYS A 113 20.50 -9.37 11.36
N SER A 114 20.51 -8.26 12.11
CA SER A 114 20.85 -8.23 13.53
C SER A 114 19.77 -8.85 14.42
N CYS A 115 18.63 -9.24 13.84
CA CYS A 115 17.44 -9.69 14.55
C CYS A 115 16.80 -10.94 13.93
N PRO A 116 17.53 -12.02 13.73
CA PRO A 116 17.07 -13.19 12.98
C PRO A 116 15.93 -13.94 13.68
N GLY A 117 15.70 -13.66 14.93
CA GLY A 117 14.65 -14.32 15.71
C GLY A 117 13.24 -13.79 15.48
N PHE A 118 13.04 -12.55 15.06
CA PHE A 118 11.70 -12.07 14.79
C PHE A 118 11.30 -12.38 13.38
N ASN A 119 10.62 -13.40 13.22
CA ASN A 119 10.17 -13.94 11.97
C ASN A 119 8.69 -14.30 12.06
N HIS A 120 8.12 -14.57 10.92
CA HIS A 120 6.71 -14.87 10.80
C HIS A 120 6.23 -15.96 11.77
N THR A 121 6.95 -17.07 11.86
CA THR A 121 6.56 -18.22 12.68
C THR A 121 6.47 -17.85 14.16
N ARG A 122 7.38 -17.03 14.67
CA ARG A 122 7.39 -16.59 16.07
C ARG A 122 6.38 -15.48 16.35
N ILE A 123 6.14 -14.60 15.39
CA ILE A 123 5.06 -13.62 15.47
C ILE A 123 3.71 -14.34 15.58
N ALA A 124 3.49 -15.37 14.75
CA ALA A 124 2.27 -16.16 14.81
C ALA A 124 2.07 -16.83 16.17
N ALA A 125 3.15 -17.36 16.78
CA ALA A 125 3.07 -17.91 18.13
C ALA A 125 2.76 -16.84 19.19
N ALA A 126 3.40 -15.67 19.11
CA ALA A 126 3.13 -14.55 20.03
C ALA A 126 1.69 -14.03 19.88
N MET A 127 1.17 -13.91 18.66
CA MET A 127 -0.21 -13.49 18.40
C MET A 127 -1.25 -14.50 18.92
N LYS A 128 -0.93 -15.79 18.83
CA LYS A 128 -1.79 -16.85 19.37
C LYS A 128 -2.03 -16.70 20.87
N LEU A 129 -1.08 -16.16 21.64
CA LEU A 129 -1.23 -15.92 23.08
C LEU A 129 -2.37 -14.95 23.41
N ILE A 130 -2.66 -14.03 22.49
CA ILE A 130 -3.77 -13.06 22.62
C ILE A 130 -4.97 -13.40 21.75
N GLY A 131 -5.07 -14.63 21.26
CA GLY A 131 -6.20 -15.12 20.46
C GLY A 131 -6.25 -14.58 19.02
N VAL A 132 -5.18 -13.95 18.54
CA VAL A 132 -5.06 -13.44 17.18
C VAL A 132 -4.47 -14.51 16.28
N GLU A 133 -5.14 -14.80 15.18
CA GLU A 133 -4.68 -15.70 14.14
C GLU A 133 -3.88 -14.90 13.11
N TYR A 134 -2.59 -15.18 13.01
CA TYR A 134 -1.66 -14.50 12.09
C TYR A 134 -1.24 -15.50 10.99
N THR A 135 -1.58 -15.19 9.71
CA THR A 135 -1.47 -16.13 8.58
C THR A 135 -0.64 -15.55 7.44
N MET A 136 -0.06 -16.40 6.54
CA MET A 136 0.59 -15.94 5.28
C MET A 136 -0.38 -15.17 4.38
N ALA A 137 0.14 -14.43 3.41
CA ALA A 137 -0.68 -13.82 2.35
C ALA A 137 -1.58 -14.87 1.68
N GLU A 138 -1.06 -16.06 1.45
CA GLU A 138 -1.85 -17.24 1.09
C GLU A 138 -2.18 -18.02 2.38
N LYS A 139 -3.45 -17.98 2.77
CA LYS A 139 -3.92 -18.50 4.06
C LYS A 139 -3.67 -19.99 4.27
N GLU A 140 -3.57 -20.75 3.19
CA GLU A 140 -3.31 -22.20 3.21
C GLU A 140 -1.80 -22.53 3.12
N ALA A 141 -0.94 -21.52 2.94
CA ALA A 141 0.50 -21.74 2.84
C ALA A 141 1.10 -22.08 4.20
N GLU A 142 2.07 -22.99 4.17
CA GLU A 142 2.85 -23.35 5.35
C GLU A 142 3.68 -22.16 5.84
N SER A 143 3.83 -22.05 7.16
CA SER A 143 4.60 -20.98 7.79
C SER A 143 6.08 -21.13 7.55
N ILE A 144 6.68 -20.13 6.88
CA ILE A 144 8.12 -20.03 6.73
C ILE A 144 8.63 -18.76 7.43
N PRO A 145 9.81 -18.80 8.07
CA PRO A 145 10.31 -17.65 8.84
C PRO A 145 10.45 -16.38 8.02
N TYR A 146 10.98 -16.48 6.81
CA TYR A 146 11.24 -15.36 5.89
C TYR A 146 11.03 -15.79 4.45
N ILE A 147 10.60 -14.83 3.61
CA ILE A 147 10.52 -14.98 2.16
C ILE A 147 11.34 -13.89 1.47
N ASN A 148 11.72 -14.14 0.22
CA ASN A 148 12.36 -13.12 -0.59
C ASN A 148 11.32 -12.08 -1.01
N ILE A 149 11.70 -10.80 -1.16
CA ILE A 149 10.82 -9.75 -1.65
C ILE A 149 10.20 -10.05 -3.02
N ARG A 150 10.89 -10.83 -3.85
CA ARG A 150 10.39 -11.27 -5.16
C ARG A 150 9.22 -12.25 -5.08
N ASP A 151 9.15 -12.99 -3.96
CA ASP A 151 8.11 -13.99 -3.69
C ASP A 151 7.03 -13.43 -2.76
N ALA A 152 7.26 -12.22 -2.21
CA ALA A 152 6.32 -11.54 -1.34
C ALA A 152 5.17 -10.93 -2.13
N SER A 153 3.98 -10.93 -1.53
CA SER A 153 2.85 -10.14 -2.02
C SER A 153 2.29 -9.26 -0.90
N PHE A 154 1.82 -8.06 -1.28
CA PHE A 154 1.13 -7.15 -0.38
C PHE A 154 -0.06 -6.54 -1.11
N LEU A 155 -1.25 -6.59 -0.54
CA LEU A 155 -2.50 -6.16 -1.18
C LEU A 155 -2.75 -6.85 -2.53
N LYS A 156 -2.39 -8.13 -2.63
CA LYS A 156 -2.42 -8.93 -3.88
C LYS A 156 -1.52 -8.38 -4.99
N ARG A 157 -0.48 -7.66 -4.67
CA ARG A 157 0.52 -7.15 -5.60
C ARG A 157 1.87 -7.80 -5.32
N ALA A 158 2.49 -8.32 -6.36
CA ALA A 158 3.88 -8.78 -6.34
C ALA A 158 4.83 -7.60 -6.53
N PHE A 159 6.14 -7.84 -6.44
CA PHE A 159 7.18 -6.83 -6.64
C PHE A 159 8.14 -7.29 -7.74
N ARG A 160 8.28 -6.48 -8.80
CA ARG A 160 9.22 -6.76 -9.90
C ARG A 160 9.90 -5.49 -10.38
N PHE A 161 11.15 -5.61 -10.82
CA PHE A 161 11.81 -4.52 -11.54
C PHE A 161 11.31 -4.50 -12.99
N ASP A 162 10.86 -3.36 -13.44
CA ASP A 162 10.48 -3.15 -14.84
C ASP A 162 11.53 -2.30 -15.55
N LYS A 163 12.14 -2.88 -16.60
CA LYS A 163 13.21 -2.22 -17.38
C LYS A 163 12.70 -1.04 -18.20
N ASP A 164 11.44 -1.07 -18.63
CA ASP A 164 10.85 -0.05 -19.49
C ASP A 164 10.32 1.14 -18.70
N ILE A 165 9.91 0.90 -17.45
CA ILE A 165 9.55 1.95 -16.49
C ILE A 165 10.79 2.43 -15.74
N GLY A 166 11.79 1.56 -15.50
CA GLY A 166 13.05 1.88 -14.84
C GLY A 166 13.03 1.80 -13.32
N CYS A 167 11.98 1.25 -12.73
CA CYS A 167 11.86 1.09 -11.28
C CYS A 167 11.16 -0.23 -10.88
N ILE A 168 11.08 -0.47 -9.56
CA ILE A 168 10.27 -1.57 -9.03
C ILE A 168 8.80 -1.16 -9.10
N VAL A 169 8.00 -2.02 -9.71
CA VAL A 169 6.55 -1.88 -9.84
C VAL A 169 5.82 -3.01 -9.10
N ALA A 170 4.54 -2.81 -8.84
CA ALA A 170 3.72 -3.73 -8.07
C ALA A 170 2.52 -4.24 -8.89
N PRO A 171 2.72 -5.21 -9.82
CA PRO A 171 1.64 -5.78 -10.61
C PRO A 171 0.61 -6.49 -9.72
N LEU A 172 -0.67 -6.29 -10.05
CA LEU A 172 -1.79 -6.93 -9.37
C LEU A 172 -1.91 -8.40 -9.78
N ASP A 173 -2.27 -9.26 -8.84
CA ASP A 173 -2.51 -10.69 -9.08
C ASP A 173 -3.59 -10.94 -10.14
N GLU A 174 -3.35 -11.88 -11.06
CA GLU A 174 -4.26 -12.13 -12.19
C GLU A 174 -5.66 -12.59 -11.77
N SER A 175 -5.81 -13.27 -10.63
CA SER A 175 -7.13 -13.67 -10.13
C SER A 175 -8.04 -12.46 -9.84
N SER A 176 -7.44 -11.30 -9.56
CA SER A 176 -8.16 -10.04 -9.36
C SER A 176 -8.75 -9.48 -10.64
N PHE A 177 -8.08 -9.65 -11.78
CA PHE A 177 -8.63 -9.29 -13.10
C PHE A 177 -9.82 -10.17 -13.48
N HIS A 178 -9.69 -11.48 -13.28
CA HIS A 178 -10.79 -12.41 -13.55
C HIS A 178 -12.03 -12.02 -12.74
N LYS A 179 -11.86 -11.75 -11.45
CA LYS A 179 -12.97 -11.31 -10.59
C LYS A 179 -13.54 -9.96 -11.04
N MET A 180 -12.70 -9.00 -11.42
CA MET A 180 -13.10 -7.67 -11.89
C MET A 180 -13.91 -7.77 -13.19
N LEU A 181 -13.47 -8.59 -14.16
CA LEU A 181 -14.09 -8.73 -15.47
C LEU A 181 -15.38 -9.57 -15.45
N THR A 182 -15.56 -10.45 -14.45
CA THR A 182 -16.72 -11.35 -14.37
C THR A 182 -17.78 -10.94 -13.34
N SER A 183 -17.51 -9.94 -12.50
CA SER A 183 -18.40 -9.51 -11.43
C SER A 183 -19.00 -8.14 -11.70
N ARG A 184 -20.32 -8.01 -11.61
CA ARG A 184 -21.02 -6.74 -11.73
C ARG A 184 -22.04 -6.56 -10.59
N LEU A 185 -22.02 -5.39 -9.97
CA LEU A 185 -23.12 -4.94 -9.12
C LEU A 185 -24.05 -4.03 -9.94
N PRO A 186 -25.31 -4.40 -10.17
CA PRO A 186 -26.26 -3.57 -10.92
C PRO A 186 -26.47 -2.23 -10.22
N LYS A 187 -26.36 -1.13 -10.97
CA LYS A 187 -26.75 0.21 -10.52
C LYS A 187 -27.81 0.76 -11.47
N LYS A 188 -28.88 1.39 -10.94
CA LYS A 188 -30.00 1.90 -11.73
C LYS A 188 -29.57 2.98 -12.75
N ASP A 189 -28.58 3.81 -12.36
CA ASP A 189 -28.20 5.01 -13.11
C ASP A 189 -26.91 4.83 -13.91
N PHE A 190 -26.45 3.59 -14.10
CA PHE A 190 -25.20 3.32 -14.81
C PHE A 190 -25.39 2.18 -15.82
N ALA A 191 -25.26 2.51 -17.12
CA ALA A 191 -25.41 1.56 -18.20
C ALA A 191 -24.41 0.39 -18.09
N ALA A 192 -24.86 -0.80 -18.45
CA ALA A 192 -24.03 -2.00 -18.41
C ALA A 192 -22.79 -1.87 -19.29
N GLU A 193 -23.00 -1.33 -20.48
CA GLU A 193 -21.97 -1.11 -21.47
C GLU A 193 -20.90 -0.13 -20.99
N ALA A 194 -21.31 1.00 -20.41
CA ALA A 194 -20.39 1.96 -19.83
C ALA A 194 -19.57 1.33 -18.68
N HIS A 195 -20.20 0.47 -17.87
CA HIS A 195 -19.50 -0.27 -16.83
C HIS A 195 -18.42 -1.19 -17.40
N VAL A 196 -18.72 -1.94 -18.46
CA VAL A 196 -17.74 -2.82 -19.10
C VAL A 196 -16.53 -2.03 -19.60
N ILE A 197 -16.76 -0.89 -20.27
CA ILE A 197 -15.66 -0.04 -20.74
C ILE A 197 -14.79 0.46 -19.56
N CYS A 198 -15.40 0.95 -18.50
CA CYS A 198 -14.65 1.38 -17.29
C CYS A 198 -13.82 0.24 -16.67
N VAL A 199 -14.37 -0.98 -16.66
CA VAL A 199 -13.64 -2.16 -16.14
C VAL A 199 -12.47 -2.52 -17.05
N VAL A 200 -12.67 -2.49 -18.37
CA VAL A 200 -11.60 -2.72 -19.35
C VAL A 200 -10.49 -1.67 -19.23
N GLU A 201 -10.86 -0.39 -19.13
CA GLU A 201 -9.89 0.71 -18.91
C GLU A 201 -9.08 0.49 -17.62
N THR A 202 -9.74 0.08 -16.54
CA THR A 202 -9.09 -0.21 -15.27
C THR A 202 -8.14 -1.41 -15.39
N ALA A 203 -8.61 -2.50 -16.02
CA ALA A 203 -7.79 -3.70 -16.22
C ALA A 203 -6.55 -3.41 -17.07
N GLN A 204 -6.66 -2.61 -18.13
CA GLN A 204 -5.50 -2.21 -18.94
C GLN A 204 -4.46 -1.43 -18.14
N ARG A 205 -4.91 -0.46 -17.31
CA ARG A 205 -4.02 0.33 -16.46
C ARG A 205 -3.30 -0.53 -15.42
N GLU A 206 -3.91 -1.60 -14.98
CA GLU A 206 -3.26 -2.56 -14.08
C GLU A 206 -2.33 -3.51 -14.85
N TYR A 207 -2.69 -3.97 -16.06
CA TYR A 207 -1.79 -4.77 -16.91
C TYR A 207 -0.53 -4.01 -17.34
N PHE A 208 -0.54 -2.69 -17.32
CA PHE A 208 0.64 -1.86 -17.52
C PHE A 208 1.80 -2.29 -16.61
N PHE A 209 1.54 -2.63 -15.35
CA PHE A 209 2.55 -3.06 -14.39
C PHE A 209 3.06 -4.49 -14.62
N HIS A 210 2.44 -5.27 -15.51
CA HIS A 210 2.92 -6.60 -15.90
C HIS A 210 3.99 -6.56 -17.00
N GLY A 211 4.23 -5.40 -17.60
CA GLY A 211 5.21 -5.16 -18.64
C GLY A 211 4.60 -4.99 -20.02
N LYS A 212 5.38 -4.41 -20.93
CA LYS A 212 4.92 -3.97 -22.26
C LYS A 212 4.29 -5.11 -23.06
N GLU A 213 4.95 -6.26 -23.12
CA GLU A 213 4.51 -7.40 -23.95
C GLU A 213 3.13 -7.89 -23.49
N ILE A 214 2.95 -8.09 -22.19
CA ILE A 214 1.65 -8.53 -21.63
C ILE A 214 0.60 -7.45 -21.80
N PHE A 215 0.95 -6.19 -21.57
CA PHE A 215 0.03 -5.07 -21.77
C PHE A 215 -0.50 -5.01 -23.20
N GLU A 216 0.36 -5.10 -24.22
CA GLU A 216 -0.03 -5.05 -25.63
C GLU A 216 -0.87 -6.27 -26.03
N GLU A 217 -0.52 -7.48 -25.55
CA GLU A 217 -1.34 -8.70 -25.76
C GLU A 217 -2.75 -8.52 -25.20
N LYS A 218 -2.87 -8.07 -23.93
CA LYS A 218 -4.18 -7.88 -23.30
C LYS A 218 -4.96 -6.73 -23.93
N GLN A 219 -4.29 -5.70 -24.43
CA GLN A 219 -4.95 -4.62 -25.16
C GLN A 219 -5.58 -5.12 -26.46
N LEU A 220 -4.88 -5.98 -27.22
CA LEU A 220 -5.46 -6.63 -28.41
C LEU A 220 -6.65 -7.52 -28.06
N PHE A 221 -6.54 -8.29 -26.98
CA PHE A 221 -7.65 -9.12 -26.49
C PHE A 221 -8.87 -8.26 -26.13
N PHE A 222 -8.69 -7.16 -25.40
CA PHE A 222 -9.80 -6.29 -25.01
C PHE A 222 -10.44 -5.57 -26.19
N ARG A 223 -9.65 -5.16 -27.20
CA ARG A 223 -10.22 -4.59 -28.45
C ARG A 223 -11.13 -5.59 -29.13
N LYS A 224 -10.66 -6.82 -29.31
CA LYS A 224 -11.46 -7.88 -29.91
C LYS A 224 -12.72 -8.17 -29.10
N LEU A 225 -12.61 -8.27 -27.78
CA LEU A 225 -13.77 -8.51 -26.90
C LEU A 225 -14.83 -7.41 -27.03
N ILE A 226 -14.42 -6.14 -27.10
CA ILE A 226 -15.32 -5.00 -27.28
C ILE A 226 -16.03 -5.05 -28.62
N ASP A 227 -15.31 -5.40 -29.69
CA ASP A 227 -15.89 -5.52 -31.03
C ASP A 227 -16.86 -6.70 -31.11
N ASP A 228 -16.49 -7.87 -30.61
CA ASP A 228 -17.32 -9.07 -30.56
C ASP A 228 -18.62 -8.84 -29.74
N CYS A 229 -18.59 -7.98 -28.73
CA CYS A 229 -19.73 -7.61 -27.90
C CYS A 229 -20.54 -6.41 -28.47
N GLY A 230 -20.15 -5.82 -29.60
CA GLY A 230 -20.83 -4.67 -30.21
C GLY A 230 -20.74 -3.38 -29.34
N LEU A 231 -19.66 -3.23 -28.53
CA LEU A 231 -19.48 -2.12 -27.61
C LEU A 231 -18.62 -0.99 -28.17
N SER A 232 -18.17 -1.06 -29.41
CA SER A 232 -17.23 -0.12 -30.04
C SER A 232 -17.70 1.34 -29.98
N LYS A 233 -19.02 1.58 -29.99
CA LYS A 233 -19.60 2.93 -29.84
C LYS A 233 -19.37 3.59 -28.47
N TRP A 234 -18.99 2.82 -27.46
CA TRP A 234 -18.70 3.30 -26.11
C TRP A 234 -17.22 3.60 -25.89
N VAL A 235 -16.38 3.22 -26.85
CA VAL A 235 -14.92 3.42 -26.79
C VAL A 235 -14.60 4.89 -27.04
N LYS A 236 -13.69 5.42 -26.23
CA LYS A 236 -13.10 6.77 -26.38
C LYS A 236 -11.63 6.64 -26.81
N ASP A 237 -11.03 7.71 -27.30
CA ASP A 237 -9.61 7.74 -27.64
C ASP A 237 -8.72 7.36 -26.44
N SER A 238 -9.14 7.75 -25.22
CA SER A 238 -8.45 7.43 -23.98
C SER A 238 -8.63 5.99 -23.48
N THR A 239 -9.55 5.22 -24.06
CA THR A 239 -9.87 3.83 -23.60
C THR A 239 -8.69 2.88 -23.82
N PHE A 240 -7.90 3.12 -24.88
CA PHE A 240 -6.75 2.29 -25.23
C PHE A 240 -5.47 3.12 -25.30
N PRO A 241 -4.90 3.51 -24.15
CA PRO A 241 -3.69 4.32 -24.10
C PRO A 241 -2.49 3.53 -24.64
N LYS A 242 -1.50 4.22 -25.17
CA LYS A 242 -0.23 3.59 -25.52
C LYS A 242 0.58 3.28 -24.26
N TYR A 243 1.41 2.25 -24.32
CA TYR A 243 2.26 1.85 -23.20
C TYR A 243 3.13 3.00 -22.69
N TYR A 244 3.81 3.70 -23.59
CA TYR A 244 4.72 4.78 -23.20
C TYR A 244 4.02 6.09 -22.76
N ASP A 245 2.76 6.30 -23.16
CA ASP A 245 1.95 7.37 -22.58
C ASP A 245 1.68 7.08 -21.09
N LEU A 246 1.44 5.82 -20.75
CA LEU A 246 1.28 5.39 -19.35
C LEU A 246 2.61 5.45 -18.58
N VAL A 247 3.76 5.20 -19.21
CA VAL A 247 5.08 5.39 -18.58
C VAL A 247 5.30 6.86 -18.24
N TYR A 248 4.95 7.76 -19.17
CA TYR A 248 5.01 9.21 -18.91
C TYR A 248 4.10 9.60 -17.76
N ASP A 249 2.83 9.21 -17.80
CA ASP A 249 1.85 9.49 -16.75
C ASP A 249 2.27 8.92 -15.38
N PHE A 250 2.94 7.76 -15.37
CA PHE A 250 3.45 7.15 -14.15
C PHE A 250 4.45 8.06 -13.44
N TRP A 251 5.48 8.51 -14.15
CA TRP A 251 6.51 9.36 -13.57
C TRP A 251 6.01 10.77 -13.24
N MET A 252 5.10 11.31 -14.04
CA MET A 252 4.49 12.62 -13.77
C MET A 252 3.68 12.65 -12.47
N ARG A 253 3.18 11.51 -12.00
CA ARG A 253 2.52 11.41 -10.67
C ARG A 253 3.49 11.60 -9.51
N TYR A 254 4.77 11.41 -9.74
CA TYR A 254 5.83 11.62 -8.74
C TYR A 254 6.60 12.93 -8.96
N ASP A 255 6.11 13.81 -9.84
CA ASP A 255 6.79 15.03 -10.28
C ASP A 255 8.21 14.80 -10.85
N ASP A 256 8.48 13.58 -11.32
CA ASP A 256 9.77 13.20 -11.91
C ASP A 256 9.73 13.31 -13.43
N VAL A 257 9.88 14.55 -13.91
CA VAL A 257 9.86 14.90 -15.33
C VAL A 257 11.03 14.27 -16.09
N GLU A 258 12.20 14.16 -15.46
CA GLU A 258 13.39 13.58 -16.09
C GLU A 258 13.16 12.10 -16.40
N SER A 259 12.67 11.33 -15.42
CA SER A 259 12.31 9.93 -15.61
C SER A 259 11.16 9.76 -16.60
N ALA A 260 10.13 10.63 -16.54
CA ALA A 260 9.03 10.61 -17.50
C ALA A 260 9.53 10.71 -18.94
N MET A 261 10.39 11.68 -19.24
CA MET A 261 10.98 11.85 -20.56
C MET A 261 11.91 10.69 -20.94
N LYS A 262 12.83 10.32 -20.06
CA LYS A 262 13.82 9.26 -20.30
C LYS A 262 13.20 7.91 -20.66
N PHE A 263 12.13 7.50 -20.01
CA PHE A 263 11.55 6.18 -20.18
C PHE A 263 10.41 6.15 -21.20
N SER A 264 9.62 7.21 -21.35
CA SER A 264 8.52 7.25 -22.35
C SER A 264 9.00 7.33 -23.78
N LEU A 265 10.21 7.87 -24.02
CA LEU A 265 10.75 8.06 -25.36
C LEU A 265 11.43 6.82 -25.98
N ARG A 266 11.47 5.70 -25.26
CA ARG A 266 12.07 4.46 -25.76
C ARG A 266 11.37 3.84 -26.97
N GLU A 267 10.15 4.30 -27.29
CA GLU A 267 9.43 3.86 -28.50
C GLU A 267 9.99 4.47 -29.80
N HIS A 268 10.72 5.56 -29.71
CA HIS A 268 11.19 6.33 -30.85
C HIS A 268 12.69 6.11 -31.09
N THR A 269 13.04 5.14 -31.90
CA THR A 269 14.44 4.92 -32.36
C THR A 269 14.90 6.02 -33.32
N PRO A 270 16.21 6.21 -33.58
CA PRO A 270 17.01 7.29 -32.99
C PRO A 270 17.41 8.42 -33.93
N GLN A 271 16.74 8.84 -34.96
CA GLN A 271 17.38 9.81 -35.89
C GLN A 271 16.65 11.12 -36.20
N SER A 272 15.44 11.37 -35.80
CA SER A 272 14.70 12.56 -36.23
C SER A 272 14.13 13.50 -35.17
N ARG A 273 14.32 13.23 -33.89
CA ARG A 273 13.66 13.98 -32.80
C ARG A 273 14.56 14.59 -31.72
N GLU A 274 15.87 14.41 -31.75
CA GLU A 274 16.77 14.99 -30.71
C GLU A 274 16.60 16.51 -30.56
N HIS A 275 16.41 17.23 -31.67
CA HIS A 275 16.31 18.72 -31.64
C HIS A 275 14.97 19.22 -31.07
N THR A 276 13.87 18.52 -31.30
CA THR A 276 12.53 18.92 -30.77
C THR A 276 12.43 18.59 -29.28
N LEU A 277 13.01 17.47 -28.88
CA LEU A 277 12.98 16.97 -27.51
C LEU A 277 13.80 17.78 -26.52
N GLN A 278 14.96 18.28 -26.93
CA GLN A 278 15.77 19.16 -26.10
C GLN A 278 15.03 20.46 -25.76
N SER A 279 14.31 21.05 -26.70
CA SER A 279 13.53 22.26 -26.47
C SER A 279 12.28 22.01 -25.60
N GLU A 280 11.65 20.86 -25.72
CA GLU A 280 10.51 20.45 -24.86
C GLU A 280 10.96 20.09 -23.43
N MET A 281 12.10 19.42 -23.27
CA MET A 281 12.74 19.17 -21.97
C MET A 281 13.08 20.47 -21.24
N GLU A 282 13.76 21.42 -21.92
CA GLU A 282 14.12 22.71 -21.34
C GLU A 282 12.88 23.51 -20.91
N ASN A 283 11.83 23.51 -21.72
CA ASN A 283 10.56 24.17 -21.38
C ASN A 283 9.83 23.51 -20.21
N THR A 284 9.88 22.18 -20.10
CA THR A 284 9.22 21.43 -19.04
C THR A 284 9.99 21.52 -17.72
N ILE A 285 11.33 21.44 -17.76
CA ILE A 285 12.22 21.66 -16.60
C ILE A 285 12.03 23.07 -16.05
N ASN A 286 11.98 24.09 -16.92
CA ASN A 286 11.74 25.46 -16.50
C ASN A 286 10.36 25.67 -15.87
N ARG A 287 9.33 24.94 -16.30
CA ARG A 287 8.00 24.96 -15.67
C ARG A 287 7.98 24.21 -14.34
N SER A 288 8.66 23.07 -14.21
CA SER A 288 8.72 22.30 -12.97
C SER A 288 9.56 22.99 -11.89
N GLN A 289 10.64 23.70 -12.27
CA GLN A 289 11.41 24.54 -11.34
C GLN A 289 10.60 25.72 -10.79
N ALA A 290 9.61 26.23 -11.55
CA ALA A 290 8.67 27.27 -11.08
C ALA A 290 7.61 26.74 -10.11
N LEU A 291 7.37 25.42 -10.09
CA LEU A 291 6.39 24.73 -9.24
C LEU A 291 7.08 23.80 -8.22
N SER A 292 8.35 24.07 -7.88
CA SER A 292 9.15 23.16 -7.06
C SER A 292 8.45 22.80 -5.74
N ALA A 293 8.62 21.54 -5.38
CA ALA A 293 8.10 20.98 -4.12
C ALA A 293 8.49 21.84 -2.89
N GLU A 294 9.61 22.58 -2.95
CA GLU A 294 10.01 23.55 -1.93
C GLU A 294 8.94 24.61 -1.66
N ARG A 295 8.24 25.13 -2.68
CA ARG A 295 7.14 26.08 -2.45
C ARG A 295 5.93 25.46 -1.79
N MET A 296 5.63 24.20 -2.10
CA MET A 296 4.55 23.46 -1.45
C MET A 296 4.91 23.16 0.01
N TYR A 297 6.17 22.81 0.28
CA TYR A 297 6.67 22.59 1.65
C TYR A 297 6.80 23.89 2.45
N GLU A 298 7.16 25.02 1.83
CA GLU A 298 7.13 26.33 2.50
C GLU A 298 5.69 26.77 2.86
N GLN A 299 4.72 26.50 2.00
CA GLN A 299 3.31 26.78 2.31
C GLN A 299 2.77 25.88 3.43
N ILE A 300 3.12 24.59 3.45
CA ILE A 300 2.75 23.66 4.54
C ILE A 300 3.49 24.03 5.83
N GLY A 301 4.76 24.41 5.75
CA GLY A 301 5.57 24.86 6.91
C GLY A 301 5.08 26.17 7.53
N GLN A 302 4.49 27.06 6.75
CA GLN A 302 3.91 28.31 7.23
C GLN A 302 2.54 28.13 7.91
N THR A 303 1.85 27.01 7.63
CA THR A 303 0.53 26.70 8.23
C THR A 303 0.64 26.00 9.59
N ILE A 304 1.82 25.50 9.97
CA ILE A 304 2.05 24.84 11.26
C ILE A 304 3.30 25.42 11.93
N PRO A 305 3.19 26.49 12.73
CA PRO A 305 4.33 27.05 13.44
C PRO A 305 4.86 26.05 14.49
N GLY A 306 6.08 25.56 14.31
CA GLY A 306 6.79 24.74 15.29
C GLY A 306 7.05 23.28 14.93
N SER A 307 6.63 22.78 13.78
CA SER A 307 6.96 21.42 13.33
C SER A 307 8.23 21.41 12.47
N GLY A 308 9.35 21.03 13.08
CA GLY A 308 10.63 20.82 12.37
C GLY A 308 10.65 19.55 11.53
N PHE A 309 9.61 19.27 10.75
CA PHE A 309 9.54 18.09 9.89
C PHE A 309 10.13 18.37 8.50
N ARG A 310 11.32 17.86 8.26
CA ARG A 310 11.87 17.72 6.90
C ARG A 310 11.47 16.38 6.34
N VAL A 311 10.47 16.35 5.46
CA VAL A 311 10.18 15.17 4.63
C VAL A 311 11.23 15.12 3.52
N LYS A 312 12.18 14.20 3.61
CA LYS A 312 13.00 13.83 2.45
C LYS A 312 12.19 12.81 1.64
N SER A 313 11.68 13.23 0.51
CA SER A 313 11.20 12.34 -0.54
C SER A 313 12.41 11.56 -1.06
N THR A 314 12.63 10.37 -0.55
CA THR A 314 13.61 9.45 -1.11
C THR A 314 12.85 8.48 -2.03
N CYS A 315 12.59 8.93 -3.24
CA CYS A 315 12.31 8.01 -4.34
C CYS A 315 13.56 7.12 -4.47
N CYS A 316 13.39 5.79 -4.39
CA CYS A 316 14.49 4.84 -4.52
C CYS A 316 15.01 4.84 -5.95
N THR A 317 15.85 5.81 -6.31
CA THR A 317 16.74 5.71 -7.46
C THR A 317 17.91 4.79 -7.09
N LEU A 318 17.70 3.49 -7.19
CA LEU A 318 18.80 2.54 -7.22
C LEU A 318 19.54 2.73 -8.54
N ARG A 319 20.69 3.39 -8.50
CA ARG A 319 21.66 3.36 -9.61
C ARG A 319 22.16 1.93 -9.77
N GLN A 320 22.30 1.48 -11.02
CA GLN A 320 22.71 0.11 -11.35
C GLN A 320 24.11 -0.28 -10.82
N ASP A 321 24.93 0.69 -10.40
CA ASP A 321 26.34 0.50 -10.06
C ASP A 321 26.59 0.18 -8.58
N GLU A 322 25.57 0.17 -7.73
CA GLU A 322 25.71 -0.11 -6.28
C GLU A 322 24.94 -1.34 -5.80
N VAL A 323 24.66 -2.31 -6.66
CA VAL A 323 23.95 -3.53 -6.26
C VAL A 323 24.91 -4.59 -5.76
N SER A 324 25.56 -4.32 -4.63
CA SER A 324 25.93 -5.35 -3.66
C SER A 324 25.11 -5.17 -2.37
N VAL A 325 23.80 -4.93 -2.50
CA VAL A 325 22.90 -4.94 -1.36
C VAL A 325 22.59 -6.40 -1.04
N PRO A 326 22.91 -6.88 0.18
CA PRO A 326 22.49 -8.22 0.59
C PRO A 326 20.95 -8.29 0.50
N ASN A 327 20.43 -9.36 -0.09
CA ASN A 327 19.01 -9.59 -0.30
C ASN A 327 18.20 -9.21 0.96
N PRO A 328 17.29 -8.22 0.89
CA PRO A 328 16.41 -7.96 2.01
C PRO A 328 15.52 -9.18 2.22
N VAL A 329 15.50 -9.67 3.43
CA VAL A 329 14.65 -10.80 3.82
C VAL A 329 13.35 -10.24 4.35
N CYS A 330 12.23 -10.60 3.71
CA CYS A 330 10.90 -10.19 4.12
C CYS A 330 10.17 -11.33 4.83
N SER A 331 9.38 -11.02 5.84
CA SER A 331 8.44 -11.95 6.45
C SER A 331 7.01 -11.60 6.08
N VAL A 332 6.21 -12.58 5.72
CA VAL A 332 4.79 -12.50 5.42
C VAL A 332 4.03 -13.44 6.33
N SER A 333 2.84 -13.08 6.72
CA SER A 333 2.13 -13.68 7.85
C SER A 333 1.45 -15.04 7.63
N SER A 334 1.64 -16.03 8.49
CA SER A 334 0.96 -17.34 8.53
C SER A 334 1.10 -18.11 9.84
N SER A 335 0.61 -19.32 9.99
CA SER A 335 0.53 -20.13 11.20
C SER A 335 1.55 -21.28 11.28
N GLY A 336 2.22 -21.48 12.42
CA GLY A 336 3.15 -22.58 12.69
C GLY A 336 3.68 -22.60 14.13
N SER A 337 4.27 -23.71 14.59
CA SER A 337 4.78 -23.91 15.95
C SER A 337 6.24 -23.52 16.11
N VAL A 338 6.68 -23.11 17.31
CA VAL A 338 7.99 -22.51 17.59
C VAL A 338 8.60 -23.01 18.90
N ASP A 339 9.92 -23.15 18.94
CA ASP A 339 10.72 -23.32 20.16
C ASP A 339 10.97 -21.99 20.86
N GLU A 340 10.87 -22.01 22.20
CA GLU A 340 10.78 -20.78 23.03
C GLU A 340 12.10 -20.03 23.25
N GLU A 341 13.26 -20.55 22.84
CA GLU A 341 14.55 -20.01 23.28
C GLU A 341 15.20 -18.94 22.38
N GLU A 342 14.67 -18.64 21.20
CA GLU A 342 15.34 -17.73 20.26
C GLU A 342 14.49 -16.60 19.73
N ILE A 343 14.03 -15.68 20.51
CA ILE A 343 13.12 -14.62 20.10
C ILE A 343 13.79 -13.24 20.06
N TYR A 344 14.17 -12.69 18.89
CA TYR A 344 14.82 -11.36 18.75
C TYR A 344 14.53 -10.56 17.48
N ARG A 345 14.49 -9.40 17.48
CA ARG A 345 14.53 -8.03 16.91
C ARG A 345 14.54 -7.79 15.42
N TYR A 346 14.20 -6.55 15.08
CA TYR A 346 13.84 -6.11 13.77
C TYR A 346 14.28 -4.77 13.26
N GLU A 347 14.26 -4.60 11.93
CA GLU A 347 14.32 -3.33 11.21
C GLU A 347 13.29 -3.25 10.09
N THR A 348 12.67 -2.12 9.85
CA THR A 348 11.49 -1.93 9.01
C THR A 348 11.74 -1.11 7.76
N LEU A 349 11.20 -1.51 6.61
CA LEU A 349 10.95 -0.70 5.42
C LEU A 349 9.52 -0.12 5.49
N GLY A 350 9.33 1.18 5.51
CA GLY A 350 8.00 1.77 5.44
C GLY A 350 7.68 2.92 6.38
N TYR A 351 8.62 3.34 7.23
CA TYR A 351 8.35 4.44 8.16
C TYR A 351 8.33 5.83 7.51
N HIS A 352 8.94 5.98 6.33
CA HIS A 352 8.95 7.26 5.62
C HIS A 352 7.63 7.63 4.94
N LEU A 353 6.64 6.75 4.94
CA LEU A 353 5.29 7.06 4.43
C LEU A 353 4.36 7.67 5.49
N TRP A 354 4.81 7.77 6.77
CA TRP A 354 4.00 8.24 7.90
C TRP A 354 4.68 9.30 8.77
N GLN A 355 5.80 9.84 8.33
CA GLN A 355 6.38 11.08 8.86
C GLN A 355 6.11 12.20 7.84
#